data_7c163dfd868de3cdb316dd3ab83a7990
#
_entry.id   7c163dfd868de3cdb316dd3ab83a7990
#
_cell.length_a   1.000
_cell.length_b   1.000
_cell.length_c   1.000
_cell.angle_alpha   90.00
_cell.angle_beta   90.00
_cell.angle_gamma   90.00
#
_symmetry.space_group_name_H-M   'P 1'
#
loop_
_entity.id
_entity.type
_entity.pdbx_description
1 polymer ?
#
loop_
_entity_poly.entity_id
_entity_poly.type
_entity_poly.pdbx_seq_one_letter_code
_entity_poly.pdbx_strand_id
1 'polypeptide(L)'
;MAVLDTNEIFYTTFEPKTVNRGIIYIDGIPAFTVFKMKKPSFTVPAKEIHHINSYFNFAGKRKWDTASMTMYDPVTPSGAQAVMDWARLTYEAVTGRAGYIDFYKKDLVYNDLGPVGDVVSEWIYKGAFVTKMDNPEVDWTNEGDAQNITIEVTYDYAILNY
;
A
#
# COMPACT_ATOMS: atom_id res chain seq x y z
N MET A 1 26.72 14.16 -36.78
CA MET A 1 26.44 12.79 -36.32
C MET A 1 26.68 12.81 -34.83
N ALA A 2 25.63 12.65 -34.01
CA ALA A 2 25.83 12.54 -32.58
C ALA A 2 26.49 11.18 -32.29
N VAL A 3 27.67 11.20 -31.67
CA VAL A 3 28.34 9.97 -31.24
C VAL A 3 27.71 9.63 -29.89
N LEU A 4 27.09 8.46 -29.78
CA LEU A 4 26.57 7.96 -28.51
C LEU A 4 27.72 7.78 -27.51
N ASP A 5 27.50 8.27 -26.30
CA ASP A 5 28.48 8.09 -25.22
C ASP A 5 28.50 6.60 -24.84
N THR A 6 29.70 6.06 -24.60
CA THR A 6 29.89 4.67 -24.17
C THR A 6 29.11 4.33 -22.90
N ASN A 7 28.91 5.30 -22.02
CA ASN A 7 28.14 5.17 -20.80
C ASN A 7 26.62 5.05 -21.03
N GLU A 8 26.12 5.44 -22.22
CA GLU A 8 24.72 5.30 -22.60
C GLU A 8 24.43 3.93 -23.24
N ILE A 9 25.46 3.25 -23.76
CA ILE A 9 25.33 1.96 -24.46
C ILE A 9 25.56 0.79 -23.50
N PHE A 10 26.44 0.92 -22.52
CA PHE A 10 26.81 -0.15 -21.61
C PHE A 10 26.28 0.11 -20.20
N TYR A 11 25.79 -0.96 -19.55
CA TYR A 11 25.35 -0.90 -18.16
C TYR A 11 26.51 -0.53 -17.24
N THR A 12 26.32 0.54 -16.47
CA THR A 12 27.10 0.75 -15.25
C THR A 12 26.53 -0.14 -14.14
N THR A 13 27.37 -0.81 -13.39
CA THR A 13 26.94 -1.66 -12.28
C THR A 13 26.10 -0.86 -11.29
N PHE A 14 24.86 -1.30 -11.04
CA PHE A 14 23.98 -0.73 -10.01
C PHE A 14 23.29 -1.84 -9.24
N GLU A 15 22.98 -1.61 -7.98
CA GLU A 15 22.22 -2.54 -7.16
C GLU A 15 20.72 -2.27 -7.32
N PRO A 16 19.95 -3.19 -7.94
CA PRO A 16 18.51 -2.98 -8.13
C PRO A 16 17.74 -3.20 -6.84
N LYS A 17 16.72 -2.38 -6.58
CA LYS A 17 15.72 -2.68 -5.57
C LYS A 17 14.88 -3.87 -6.04
N THR A 18 14.77 -4.89 -5.21
CA THR A 18 14.00 -6.09 -5.54
C THR A 18 12.62 -6.06 -4.89
N VAL A 19 11.59 -6.59 -5.56
CA VAL A 19 10.20 -6.57 -5.09
C VAL A 19 9.93 -7.48 -3.89
N ASN A 20 10.84 -8.38 -3.57
CA ASN A 20 10.72 -9.33 -2.45
C ASN A 20 11.38 -8.84 -1.16
N ARG A 21 11.98 -7.65 -1.16
CA ARG A 21 12.65 -7.07 0.00
C ARG A 21 11.90 -5.85 0.48
N GLY A 22 10.89 -6.07 1.29
CA GLY A 22 10.13 -4.98 1.90
C GLY A 22 9.39 -5.45 3.13
N ILE A 23 9.15 -4.54 4.06
CA ILE A 23 8.41 -4.81 5.28
C ILE A 23 7.47 -3.64 5.56
N ILE A 24 6.27 -3.96 6.02
CA ILE A 24 5.30 -2.96 6.45
C ILE A 24 5.01 -3.08 7.95
N TYR A 25 4.91 -1.95 8.60
CA TYR A 25 4.52 -1.84 10.00
C TYR A 25 3.14 -1.22 10.11
N ILE A 26 2.22 -1.99 10.68
CA ILE A 26 0.84 -1.59 10.96
C ILE A 26 0.61 -1.82 12.44
N ASP A 27 0.14 -0.80 13.16
CA ASP A 27 -0.16 -0.94 14.57
C ASP A 27 -1.26 -1.99 14.81
N GLY A 28 -0.95 -3.00 15.64
CA GLY A 28 -1.84 -4.12 15.94
C GLY A 28 -1.79 -5.31 14.99
N ILE A 29 -1.00 -5.24 13.89
CA ILE A 29 -0.82 -6.35 12.95
C ILE A 29 0.64 -6.74 12.90
N PRO A 30 1.00 -8.03 13.15
CA PRO A 30 2.39 -8.48 13.04
C PRO A 30 2.92 -8.33 11.61
N ALA A 31 4.06 -7.65 11.45
CA ALA A 31 4.64 -7.34 10.14
C ALA A 31 4.94 -8.60 9.29
N PHE A 32 5.28 -9.72 9.91
CA PHE A 32 5.59 -10.97 9.21
C PHE A 32 4.37 -11.65 8.55
N THR A 33 3.16 -11.24 8.90
CA THR A 33 1.93 -11.81 8.31
C THR A 33 1.62 -11.22 6.94
N VAL A 34 2.06 -10.00 6.65
CA VAL A 34 1.82 -9.33 5.37
C VAL A 34 2.90 -9.76 4.37
N PHE A 35 2.47 -10.46 3.31
CA PHE A 35 3.40 -10.94 2.28
C PHE A 35 3.24 -10.27 0.93
N LYS A 36 2.16 -9.54 0.70
CA LYS A 36 1.92 -8.80 -0.53
C LYS A 36 1.32 -7.44 -0.23
N MET A 37 1.83 -6.42 -0.89
CA MET A 37 1.37 -5.06 -0.71
C MET A 37 1.57 -4.23 -1.97
N LYS A 38 0.63 -3.35 -2.26
CA LYS A 38 0.77 -2.33 -3.30
C LYS A 38 1.39 -1.07 -2.68
N LYS A 39 2.51 -0.62 -3.25
CA LYS A 39 3.14 0.67 -2.88
C LYS A 39 2.21 1.85 -3.21
N PRO A 40 2.43 3.02 -2.58
CA PRO A 40 1.61 4.20 -2.84
C PRO A 40 1.64 4.58 -4.32
N SER A 41 0.48 4.85 -4.87
CA SER A 41 0.31 5.35 -6.23
C SER A 41 -0.67 6.52 -6.24
N PHE A 42 -0.51 7.40 -7.19
CA PHE A 42 -1.39 8.56 -7.33
C PHE A 42 -1.66 8.87 -8.80
N THR A 43 -2.78 9.54 -9.04
CA THR A 43 -3.18 10.04 -10.34
C THR A 43 -3.35 11.55 -10.27
N VAL A 44 -2.79 12.25 -11.26
CA VAL A 44 -3.00 13.69 -11.45
C VAL A 44 -3.69 13.87 -12.79
N PRO A 45 -4.99 14.27 -12.82
CA PRO A 45 -5.68 14.51 -14.06
C PRO A 45 -5.14 15.76 -14.74
N ALA A 46 -4.93 15.69 -16.05
CA ALA A 46 -4.65 16.86 -16.86
C ALA A 46 -5.96 17.64 -17.11
N LYS A 47 -5.90 18.95 -16.96
CA LYS A 47 -6.97 19.88 -17.30
C LYS A 47 -6.55 20.71 -18.51
N GLU A 48 -7.48 20.94 -19.41
CA GLU A 48 -7.23 21.65 -20.66
C GLU A 48 -7.87 23.04 -20.61
N ILE A 49 -7.14 24.04 -21.12
CA ILE A 49 -7.68 25.36 -21.43
C ILE A 49 -7.58 25.54 -22.94
N HIS A 50 -8.72 25.78 -23.57
CA HIS A 50 -8.85 25.97 -25.00
C HIS A 50 -8.76 27.45 -25.39
N HIS A 51 -8.08 27.71 -26.50
CA HIS A 51 -8.01 29.01 -27.14
C HIS A 51 -8.05 28.83 -28.65
N ILE A 52 -9.14 29.28 -29.27
CA ILE A 52 -9.41 29.19 -30.73
C ILE A 52 -9.09 27.80 -31.30
N ASN A 53 -7.91 27.60 -31.90
CA ASN A 53 -7.47 26.33 -32.51
C ASN A 53 -6.35 25.64 -31.71
N SER A 54 -6.10 26.06 -30.48
CA SER A 54 -5.05 25.52 -29.64
C SER A 54 -5.54 25.28 -28.21
N TYR A 55 -4.83 24.46 -27.48
CA TYR A 55 -5.08 24.22 -26.06
C TYR A 55 -3.75 23.98 -25.34
N PHE A 56 -3.74 24.20 -24.04
CA PHE A 56 -2.64 23.79 -23.16
C PHE A 56 -3.16 23.04 -21.95
N ASN A 57 -2.33 22.16 -21.42
CA ASN A 57 -2.67 21.34 -20.27
C ASN A 57 -2.03 21.86 -18.99
N PHE A 58 -2.78 21.80 -17.90
CA PHE A 58 -2.27 22.03 -16.56
C PHE A 58 -2.67 20.92 -15.60
N ALA A 59 -1.93 20.75 -14.50
CA ALA A 59 -2.16 19.70 -13.54
C ALA A 59 -3.41 19.97 -12.70
N GLY A 60 -4.31 19.01 -12.64
CA GLY A 60 -5.46 19.02 -11.74
C GLY A 60 -5.08 18.58 -10.31
N LYS A 61 -6.10 18.35 -9.49
CA LYS A 61 -5.91 17.91 -8.10
C LYS A 61 -5.42 16.45 -8.05
N ARG A 62 -4.29 16.22 -7.38
CA ARG A 62 -3.78 14.87 -7.14
C ARG A 62 -4.75 14.04 -6.31
N LYS A 63 -4.92 12.78 -6.70
CA LYS A 63 -5.70 11.78 -5.97
C LYS A 63 -4.81 10.56 -5.72
N TRP A 64 -4.79 10.09 -4.48
CA TRP A 64 -4.11 8.87 -4.10
C TRP A 64 -5.00 7.66 -4.34
N ASP A 65 -4.42 6.58 -4.85
CA ASP A 65 -5.11 5.31 -5.06
C ASP A 65 -5.10 4.49 -3.78
N THR A 66 -6.08 3.60 -3.64
CA THR A 66 -6.12 2.66 -2.52
C THR A 66 -4.95 1.69 -2.55
N ALA A 67 -4.42 1.35 -1.38
CA ALA A 67 -3.39 0.32 -1.22
C ALA A 67 -4.05 -1.02 -0.89
N SER A 68 -3.80 -2.02 -1.73
CA SER A 68 -4.21 -3.41 -1.47
C SER A 68 -3.09 -4.14 -0.74
N MET A 69 -3.44 -4.87 0.30
CA MET A 69 -2.52 -5.70 1.10
C MET A 69 -3.10 -7.09 1.27
N THR A 70 -2.25 -8.11 1.14
CA THR A 70 -2.63 -9.50 1.41
C THR A 70 -1.77 -10.04 2.53
N MET A 71 -2.41 -10.68 3.49
CA MET A 71 -1.74 -11.24 4.66
C MET A 71 -2.22 -12.68 4.91
N TYR A 72 -1.35 -13.47 5.55
CA TYR A 72 -1.73 -14.76 6.08
C TYR A 72 -2.62 -14.59 7.32
N ASP A 73 -3.51 -15.52 7.53
CA ASP A 73 -4.33 -15.62 8.75
C ASP A 73 -3.87 -16.80 9.61
N PRO A 74 -2.84 -16.60 10.48
CA PRO A 74 -2.41 -17.65 11.38
C PRO A 74 -3.45 -17.90 12.47
N VAL A 75 -3.41 -19.11 13.05
CA VAL A 75 -4.31 -19.49 14.17
C VAL A 75 -4.07 -18.57 15.38
N THR A 76 -2.81 -18.21 15.63
CA THR A 76 -2.42 -17.29 16.70
C THR A 76 -1.12 -16.55 16.32
N PRO A 77 -1.12 -15.22 16.31
CA PRO A 77 -2.23 -14.29 16.43
C PRO A 77 -3.09 -14.26 15.16
N SER A 78 -4.43 -14.18 15.30
CA SER A 78 -5.34 -14.15 14.16
C SER A 78 -5.26 -12.80 13.41
N GLY A 79 -4.95 -12.90 12.11
CA GLY A 79 -4.92 -11.73 11.21
C GLY A 79 -6.32 -11.16 10.99
N ALA A 80 -7.32 -12.03 10.84
CA ALA A 80 -8.72 -11.63 10.69
C ALA A 80 -9.21 -10.82 11.89
N GLN A 81 -8.91 -11.26 13.11
CA GLN A 81 -9.30 -10.55 14.31
C GLN A 81 -8.64 -9.17 14.40
N ALA A 82 -7.34 -9.08 14.12
CA ALA A 82 -6.61 -7.80 14.16
C ALA A 82 -7.16 -6.79 13.15
N VAL A 83 -7.49 -7.24 11.93
CA VAL A 83 -8.12 -6.38 10.91
C VAL A 83 -9.53 -5.96 11.31
N MET A 84 -10.32 -6.89 11.86
CA MET A 84 -11.68 -6.58 12.33
C MET A 84 -11.68 -5.63 13.52
N ASP A 85 -10.74 -5.74 14.43
CA ASP A 85 -10.60 -4.81 15.56
C ASP A 85 -10.27 -3.39 15.06
N TRP A 86 -9.42 -3.28 14.05
CA TRP A 86 -9.19 -1.99 13.38
C TRP A 86 -10.44 -1.47 12.66
N ALA A 87 -11.14 -2.32 11.91
CA ALA A 87 -12.37 -1.94 11.21
C ALA A 87 -13.50 -1.52 12.17
N ARG A 88 -13.61 -2.16 13.33
CA ARG A 88 -14.60 -1.80 14.36
C ARG A 88 -14.41 -0.39 14.92
N LEU A 89 -13.20 0.12 14.93
CA LEU A 89 -12.94 1.51 15.32
C LEU A 89 -13.61 2.51 14.37
N THR A 90 -13.83 2.13 13.11
CA THR A 90 -14.56 2.96 12.14
C THR A 90 -16.07 2.84 12.33
N TYR A 91 -16.56 1.63 12.47
CA TYR A 91 -17.98 1.34 12.59
C TYR A 91 -18.22 0.02 13.33
N GLU A 92 -19.01 0.07 14.39
CA GLU A 92 -19.41 -1.12 15.15
C GLU A 92 -20.71 -1.68 14.60
N ALA A 93 -20.66 -2.91 14.08
CA ALA A 93 -21.79 -3.52 13.38
C ALA A 93 -23.00 -3.81 14.29
N VAL A 94 -22.78 -4.11 15.57
CA VAL A 94 -23.86 -4.48 16.51
C VAL A 94 -24.63 -3.27 16.98
N THR A 95 -23.95 -2.20 17.36
CA THR A 95 -24.56 -0.98 17.94
C THR A 95 -24.87 0.09 16.91
N GLY A 96 -24.27 -0.01 15.72
CA GLY A 96 -24.36 1.03 14.68
C GLY A 96 -23.60 2.31 15.00
N ARG A 97 -22.71 2.29 15.97
CA ARG A 97 -21.90 3.45 16.34
C ARG A 97 -20.78 3.66 15.34
N ALA A 98 -20.63 4.91 14.88
CA ALA A 98 -19.46 5.36 14.14
C ALA A 98 -18.39 5.88 15.11
N GLY A 99 -17.11 5.55 14.82
CA GLY A 99 -15.98 6.06 15.60
C GLY A 99 -15.53 7.44 15.18
N TYR A 100 -14.82 8.13 16.05
CA TYR A 100 -14.16 9.38 15.69
C TYR A 100 -12.93 9.11 14.81
N ILE A 101 -12.62 10.05 13.93
CA ILE A 101 -11.52 9.96 12.96
C ILE A 101 -10.19 9.65 13.64
N ASP A 102 -9.91 10.29 14.77
CA ASP A 102 -8.65 10.12 15.50
C ASP A 102 -8.42 8.70 16.04
N PHE A 103 -9.47 7.89 16.18
CA PHE A 103 -9.36 6.53 16.70
C PHE A 103 -9.07 5.49 15.61
N TYR A 104 -9.60 5.68 14.40
CA TYR A 104 -9.46 4.65 13.36
C TYR A 104 -8.37 4.95 12.34
N LYS A 105 -8.00 6.24 12.14
CA LYS A 105 -6.90 6.58 11.24
C LYS A 105 -5.56 6.26 11.89
N LYS A 106 -4.76 5.48 11.20
CA LYS A 106 -3.42 5.09 11.61
C LYS A 106 -2.39 5.48 10.57
N ASP A 107 -1.16 5.69 11.02
CA ASP A 107 -0.04 5.85 10.10
C ASP A 107 0.60 4.49 9.86
N LEU A 108 0.91 4.19 8.58
CA LEU A 108 1.59 2.97 8.20
C LEU A 108 2.96 3.32 7.68
N VAL A 109 3.94 2.47 7.98
CA VAL A 109 5.33 2.64 7.52
C VAL A 109 5.72 1.44 6.70
N TYR A 110 6.13 1.67 5.45
CA TYR A 110 6.67 0.65 4.57
C TYR A 110 8.13 0.93 4.25
N ASN A 111 8.99 -0.03 4.51
CA ASN A 111 10.42 0.06 4.27
C ASN A 111 10.84 -0.87 3.14
N ASP A 112 11.54 -0.32 2.13
CA ASP A 112 12.30 -1.10 1.17
C ASP A 112 13.65 -1.48 1.80
N LEU A 113 14.00 -2.75 1.74
CA LEU A 113 15.23 -3.28 2.32
C LEU A 113 16.28 -3.53 1.23
N GLY A 114 17.51 -3.21 1.55
CA GLY A 114 18.69 -3.56 0.75
C GLY A 114 19.13 -5.02 0.93
N PRO A 115 20.20 -5.43 0.23
CA PRO A 115 20.69 -6.82 0.25
C PRO A 115 21.13 -7.30 1.62
N VAL A 116 21.58 -6.42 2.48
CA VAL A 116 22.03 -6.71 3.85
C VAL A 116 20.97 -6.43 4.93
N GLY A 117 19.74 -6.07 4.53
CA GLY A 117 18.63 -5.78 5.45
C GLY A 117 18.60 -4.33 5.93
N ASP A 118 19.42 -3.45 5.36
CA ASP A 118 19.39 -2.02 5.61
C ASP A 118 18.16 -1.37 4.97
N VAL A 119 17.64 -0.31 5.58
CA VAL A 119 16.51 0.44 5.03
C VAL A 119 17.03 1.39 3.94
N VAL A 120 16.60 1.15 2.71
CA VAL A 120 17.01 1.93 1.53
C VAL A 120 16.04 3.06 1.23
N SER A 121 14.75 2.85 1.45
CA SER A 121 13.73 3.89 1.34
C SER A 121 12.54 3.57 2.23
N GLU A 122 11.88 4.61 2.68
CA GLU A 122 10.73 4.53 3.58
C GLU A 122 9.55 5.27 2.98
N TRP A 123 8.40 4.61 2.95
CA TRP A 123 7.12 5.22 2.62
C TRP A 123 6.25 5.31 3.87
N ILE A 124 5.74 6.49 4.16
CA ILE A 124 4.81 6.72 5.26
C ILE A 124 3.44 7.04 4.68
N TYR A 125 2.45 6.21 5.00
CA TYR A 125 1.05 6.46 4.67
C TYR A 125 0.40 7.20 5.84
N LYS A 126 -0.14 8.35 5.57
CA LYS A 126 -0.79 9.19 6.57
C LYS A 126 -2.30 9.06 6.54
N GLY A 127 -2.88 8.86 7.72
CA GLY A 127 -4.32 8.81 7.89
C GLY A 127 -4.97 7.60 7.22
N ALA A 128 -4.34 6.43 7.31
CA ALA A 128 -4.81 5.20 6.69
C ALA A 128 -5.91 4.52 7.51
N PHE A 129 -6.91 3.96 6.82
CA PHE A 129 -7.97 3.15 7.42
C PHE A 129 -8.46 2.08 6.44
N VAL A 130 -9.03 1.02 6.98
CA VAL A 130 -9.53 -0.11 6.18
C VAL A 130 -10.86 0.27 5.52
N THR A 131 -10.94 0.13 4.20
CA THR A 131 -12.17 0.37 3.42
C THR A 131 -12.82 -0.92 2.95
N LYS A 132 -12.06 -2.00 2.82
CA LYS A 132 -12.56 -3.30 2.39
C LYS A 132 -11.75 -4.41 3.02
N MET A 133 -12.41 -5.50 3.35
CA MET A 133 -11.80 -6.74 3.80
C MET A 133 -12.44 -7.90 3.04
N ASP A 134 -11.61 -8.68 2.36
CA ASP A 134 -12.02 -9.91 1.68
C ASP A 134 -11.45 -11.11 2.42
N ASN A 135 -12.33 -11.95 2.92
CA ASN A 135 -11.97 -13.23 3.52
C ASN A 135 -11.92 -14.33 2.45
N PRO A 136 -11.09 -15.36 2.61
CA PRO A 136 -11.01 -16.46 1.68
C PRO A 136 -12.28 -17.30 1.69
N GLU A 137 -12.56 -17.97 0.57
CA GLU A 137 -13.59 -19.01 0.52
C GLU A 137 -13.08 -20.26 1.23
N VAL A 138 -14.00 -20.99 1.86
CA VAL A 138 -13.71 -22.31 2.43
C VAL A 138 -14.01 -23.37 1.38
N ASP A 139 -13.00 -24.09 0.94
CA ASP A 139 -13.10 -25.18 -0.02
C ASP A 139 -12.63 -26.50 0.63
N TRP A 140 -13.57 -27.41 0.81
CA TRP A 140 -13.33 -28.73 1.42
C TRP A 140 -12.55 -29.68 0.52
N THR A 141 -12.40 -29.35 -0.77
CA THR A 141 -11.61 -30.14 -1.73
C THR A 141 -10.17 -29.69 -1.82
N ASN A 142 -9.83 -28.58 -1.18
CA ASN A 142 -8.47 -28.02 -1.16
C ASN A 142 -7.55 -28.89 -0.29
N GLU A 143 -6.34 -29.13 -0.76
CA GLU A 143 -5.35 -30.00 -0.12
C GLU A 143 -4.54 -29.33 1.02
N GLY A 144 -4.97 -28.16 1.51
CA GLY A 144 -4.38 -27.54 2.69
C GLY A 144 -3.62 -26.24 2.44
N ASP A 145 -4.03 -25.42 1.48
CA ASP A 145 -3.47 -24.09 1.28
C ASP A 145 -3.74 -23.18 2.49
N ALA A 146 -2.80 -22.31 2.79
CA ALA A 146 -2.95 -21.35 3.88
C ALA A 146 -4.01 -20.31 3.55
N GLN A 147 -4.84 -19.96 4.54
CA GLN A 147 -5.83 -18.90 4.40
C GLN A 147 -5.14 -17.53 4.29
N ASN A 148 -5.60 -16.73 3.35
CA ASN A 148 -5.09 -15.38 3.09
C ASN A 148 -6.23 -14.38 3.16
N ILE A 149 -6.01 -13.24 3.80
CA ILE A 149 -6.95 -12.14 3.88
C ILE A 149 -6.42 -11.01 3.02
N THR A 150 -7.29 -10.44 2.19
CA THR A 150 -6.96 -9.23 1.41
C THR A 150 -7.73 -8.05 1.98
N ILE A 151 -7.00 -6.97 2.28
CA ILE A 151 -7.57 -5.71 2.73
C ILE A 151 -7.25 -4.59 1.75
N GLU A 152 -8.17 -3.66 1.59
CA GLU A 152 -7.93 -2.40 0.93
C GLU A 152 -7.90 -1.28 1.96
N VAL A 153 -6.87 -0.48 1.89
CA VAL A 153 -6.62 0.63 2.80
C VAL A 153 -6.64 1.92 1.99
N THR A 154 -7.45 2.86 2.43
CA THR A 154 -7.47 4.23 1.92
C THR A 154 -6.67 5.12 2.86
N TYR A 155 -5.90 6.05 2.33
CA TYR A 155 -5.05 6.97 3.08
C TYR A 155 -5.15 8.37 2.48
N ASP A 156 -4.83 9.39 3.27
CA ASP A 156 -4.95 10.78 2.85
C ASP A 156 -3.81 11.17 1.89
N TYR A 157 -2.59 10.81 2.22
CA TYR A 157 -1.39 11.03 1.40
C TYR A 157 -0.25 10.10 1.84
N ALA A 158 0.75 10.00 0.99
CA ALA A 158 1.97 9.25 1.31
C ALA A 158 3.22 10.13 1.14
N ILE A 159 4.21 9.90 1.98
CA ILE A 159 5.50 10.59 1.98
C ILE A 159 6.57 9.54 1.69
N LEU A 160 7.47 9.85 0.76
CA LEU A 160 8.69 9.09 0.54
C LEU A 160 9.84 9.79 1.28
N ASN A 161 10.43 9.10 2.23
CA ASN A 161 11.65 9.49 2.88
C ASN A 161 12.81 8.71 2.26
N TYR A 162 13.82 9.43 1.73
CA TYR A 162 15.04 8.93 1.03
C TYR A 162 14.86 7.68 0.17
#